data_e57360b4f600c66b9d1b10d988921498
#
_entry.id   e57360b4f600c66b9d1b10d988921498
#
_cell.length_a   1.000
_cell.length_b   1.000
_cell.length_c   1.000
_cell.angle_alpha   90.00
_cell.angle_beta   90.00
_cell.angle_gamma   90.00
#
_symmetry.space_group_name_H-M   'P 1'
#
loop_
_entity.id
_entity.type
_entity.pdbx_description
1 polymer ?
#
loop_
_entity_poly.entity_id
_entity_poly.type
_entity_poly.pdbx_seq_one_letter_code
_entity_poly.pdbx_strand_id
1 'polypeptide(L)'
;MDGIDYKNIGFRCGLEIHQQLETGKLFCRCPSIVHDFDPDIHVRRRLRPVAGEGGHIDPAALFEATKGRAIQYEGCSTSCCLVELDEEPPHEMDNDAFIAALQVAKMMHCKTVDEVRVMRKIVIDGSNVSGFQRTSLIGTGGFIETSKGRVGIAGLFLEEESAQKVNESSDVITYRLDRLGIPLIEVQTDASISDPDHAKEAAETIGMILRSTGRAKRGIGTIRQDVNVSVSGGARVEIKGFQELKGIPGVIDFEIRRQSASISKGERVNSEVRRAEPDLTTSFLRPMPGAKRMYPETDVAPVRITPELLASIKIPPLLKDQIDGLAVHFSLDKDIAATIVNDGIAEDFKALCEKCKSLKPSYIADVLLSGPKQAKKKSGRDVSPTLHEWTALFLGLDSGAVSKESVIDILATGKPLHDILGRFKSMGDAELDLAIKRIVDVNKGLPFNALIGKVMAELRGKADGKKIADRLKDISK
;
A
#
# COMPACT_ATOMS: atom_id res chain seq x y z
N MET A 1 0.05 -35.49 6.19
CA MET A 1 -1.22 -34.78 6.53
C MET A 1 -2.29 -35.46 5.72
N ASP A 2 -3.19 -36.20 6.39
CA ASP A 2 -4.28 -36.89 5.68
C ASP A 2 -5.16 -35.80 5.05
N GLY A 3 -5.31 -35.89 3.72
CA GLY A 3 -5.94 -34.83 2.92
C GLY A 3 -7.41 -34.67 3.30
N ILE A 4 -7.79 -33.48 3.76
CA ILE A 4 -9.19 -33.11 3.97
C ILE A 4 -9.87 -33.07 2.59
N ASP A 5 -10.96 -33.80 2.42
CA ASP A 5 -11.81 -33.66 1.23
C ASP A 5 -12.77 -32.47 1.44
N TYR A 6 -12.31 -31.31 1.02
CA TYR A 6 -13.04 -30.03 1.18
C TYR A 6 -14.42 -30.06 0.55
N LYS A 7 -14.61 -30.79 -0.55
CA LYS A 7 -15.90 -30.94 -1.22
C LYS A 7 -16.86 -31.78 -0.38
N ASN A 8 -16.39 -32.87 0.18
CA ASN A 8 -17.23 -33.77 0.98
C ASN A 8 -17.69 -33.16 2.29
N ILE A 9 -16.83 -32.34 2.94
CA ILE A 9 -17.21 -31.62 4.16
C ILE A 9 -18.10 -30.39 3.86
N GLY A 10 -18.45 -30.10 2.61
CA GLY A 10 -19.22 -28.94 2.20
C GLY A 10 -18.55 -27.61 2.53
N PHE A 11 -17.23 -27.55 2.35
CA PHE A 11 -16.45 -26.34 2.55
C PHE A 11 -16.95 -25.21 1.66
N ARG A 12 -17.11 -24.03 2.26
CA ARG A 12 -17.41 -22.77 1.55
C ARG A 12 -16.53 -21.68 2.12
N CYS A 13 -15.88 -20.94 1.23
CA CYS A 13 -14.99 -19.85 1.60
C CYS A 13 -15.18 -18.67 0.66
N GLY A 14 -15.18 -17.46 1.24
CA GLY A 14 -15.16 -16.19 0.53
C GLY A 14 -14.21 -15.22 1.21
N LEU A 15 -13.74 -14.23 0.46
CA LEU A 15 -12.81 -13.20 0.92
C LEU A 15 -13.48 -11.83 0.87
N GLU A 16 -13.16 -10.98 1.85
CA GLU A 16 -13.37 -9.54 1.81
C GLU A 16 -12.01 -8.86 1.88
N ILE A 17 -11.64 -8.13 0.84
CA ILE A 17 -10.32 -7.48 0.74
C ILE A 17 -10.52 -5.98 0.64
N HIS A 18 -9.87 -5.24 1.55
CA HIS A 18 -9.94 -3.80 1.65
C HIS A 18 -8.58 -3.20 1.33
N GLN A 19 -8.50 -2.29 0.38
CA GLN A 19 -7.27 -1.59 -0.03
C GLN A 19 -7.47 -0.08 0.04
N GLN A 20 -6.65 0.61 0.84
CA GLN A 20 -6.60 2.07 0.87
C GLN A 20 -6.00 2.62 -0.43
N LEU A 21 -6.50 3.77 -0.88
CA LEU A 21 -5.99 4.46 -2.07
C LEU A 21 -5.12 5.67 -1.69
N GLU A 22 -4.13 5.94 -2.54
CA GLU A 22 -3.26 7.11 -2.49
C GLU A 22 -3.87 8.24 -3.34
N THR A 23 -4.97 8.81 -2.85
CA THR A 23 -5.70 9.94 -3.44
C THR A 23 -6.00 10.95 -2.34
N GLY A 24 -6.82 11.96 -2.57
CA GLY A 24 -7.43 12.75 -1.50
C GLY A 24 -8.40 11.91 -0.65
N LYS A 25 -8.91 12.43 0.44
CA LYS A 25 -10.00 11.78 1.19
C LYS A 25 -11.28 11.75 0.38
N LEU A 26 -12.12 10.74 0.61
CA LEU A 26 -13.23 10.40 -0.30
C LEU A 26 -14.31 11.48 -0.38
N PHE A 27 -14.63 12.12 0.74
CA PHE A 27 -15.74 13.09 0.83
C PHE A 27 -15.33 14.43 1.43
N CYS A 28 -14.04 14.76 1.40
CA CYS A 28 -13.52 16.09 1.70
C CYS A 28 -12.26 16.38 0.88
N ARG A 29 -11.65 17.54 1.06
CA ARG A 29 -10.44 17.94 0.32
C ARG A 29 -9.15 17.72 1.11
N CYS A 30 -9.23 17.07 2.26
CA CYS A 30 -8.06 16.77 3.07
C CYS A 30 -7.16 15.74 2.39
N PRO A 31 -5.84 15.78 2.60
CA PRO A 31 -4.93 14.76 2.10
C PRO A 31 -5.12 13.45 2.86
N SER A 32 -4.95 12.32 2.19
CA SER A 32 -4.97 10.96 2.77
C SER A 32 -3.67 10.64 3.52
N ILE A 33 -3.29 11.45 4.51
CA ILE A 33 -2.05 11.33 5.27
C ILE A 33 -2.38 10.97 6.72
N VAL A 34 -1.72 9.94 7.25
CA VAL A 34 -1.74 9.62 8.67
C VAL A 34 -0.42 10.11 9.28
N HIS A 35 -0.52 11.02 10.23
CA HIS A 35 0.64 11.63 10.87
C HIS A 35 1.11 10.82 12.09
N ASP A 36 2.41 10.88 12.38
CA ASP A 36 3.06 10.25 13.54
C ASP A 36 3.35 11.25 14.68
N PHE A 37 3.08 12.55 14.44
CA PHE A 37 3.23 13.58 15.46
C PHE A 37 1.94 13.78 16.29
N ASP A 38 2.06 14.55 17.38
CA ASP A 38 0.96 14.80 18.31
C ASP A 38 -0.21 15.53 17.63
N PRO A 39 -1.46 15.08 17.84
CA PRO A 39 -2.65 15.70 17.29
C PRO A 39 -2.94 17.07 17.92
N ASP A 40 -3.50 17.98 17.13
CA ASP A 40 -3.95 19.31 17.57
C ASP A 40 -5.49 19.42 17.70
N ILE A 41 -6.23 18.38 17.28
CA ILE A 41 -7.69 18.28 17.43
C ILE A 41 -8.00 17.23 18.47
N HIS A 42 -8.85 17.58 19.45
CA HIS A 42 -9.29 16.66 20.51
C HIS A 42 -10.80 16.84 20.76
N VAL A 43 -11.59 15.77 20.55
CA VAL A 43 -13.03 15.77 20.78
C VAL A 43 -13.44 14.54 21.56
N ARG A 44 -14.31 14.69 22.57
CA ARG A 44 -14.80 13.58 23.37
C ARG A 44 -16.30 13.39 23.20
N ARG A 45 -16.70 12.16 22.86
CA ARG A 45 -18.13 11.79 22.67
C ARG A 45 -18.47 10.51 23.43
N ARG A 46 -19.76 10.23 23.55
CA ARG A 46 -20.30 8.96 24.07
C ARG A 46 -21.28 8.38 23.08
N LEU A 47 -21.14 7.09 22.79
CA LEU A 47 -22.07 6.36 21.95
C LEU A 47 -23.38 6.13 22.70
N ARG A 48 -24.50 6.27 21.99
CA ARG A 48 -25.83 5.88 22.45
C ARG A 48 -26.41 4.91 21.44
N PRO A 49 -26.70 3.64 21.84
CA PRO A 49 -27.37 2.72 20.94
C PRO A 49 -28.77 3.23 20.65
N VAL A 50 -29.11 3.30 19.38
CA VAL A 50 -30.45 3.76 18.93
C VAL A 50 -31.20 2.56 18.39
N ALA A 51 -32.51 2.47 18.74
CA ALA A 51 -33.37 1.47 18.14
C ALA A 51 -33.61 1.76 16.66
N GLY A 52 -33.58 0.74 15.82
CA GLY A 52 -33.95 0.85 14.43
C GLY A 52 -35.44 1.05 14.25
N GLU A 53 -35.91 1.20 13.00
CA GLU A 53 -37.34 1.42 12.66
C GLU A 53 -38.27 0.36 13.25
N GLY A 54 -37.80 -0.87 13.43
CA GLY A 54 -38.55 -1.95 14.08
C GLY A 54 -38.57 -1.93 15.61
N GLY A 55 -38.06 -0.87 16.25
CA GLY A 55 -38.00 -0.74 17.71
C GLY A 55 -36.93 -1.63 18.40
N HIS A 56 -36.13 -2.36 17.63
CA HIS A 56 -35.09 -3.26 18.15
C HIS A 56 -33.69 -2.63 18.03
N ILE A 57 -32.91 -2.77 19.10
CA ILE A 57 -31.50 -2.40 19.09
C ILE A 57 -30.69 -3.58 18.50
N ASP A 58 -29.75 -3.30 17.61
CA ASP A 58 -28.83 -4.31 17.08
C ASP A 58 -28.03 -4.97 18.22
N PRO A 59 -27.96 -6.32 18.30
CA PRO A 59 -27.27 -7.02 19.38
C PRO A 59 -25.79 -6.62 19.53
N ALA A 60 -25.09 -6.32 18.43
CA ALA A 60 -23.71 -5.90 18.49
C ALA A 60 -23.58 -4.44 18.99
N ALA A 61 -24.54 -3.56 18.64
CA ALA A 61 -24.61 -2.20 19.18
C ALA A 61 -24.88 -2.22 20.70
N LEU A 62 -25.77 -3.09 21.14
CA LEU A 62 -26.05 -3.28 22.56
C LEU A 62 -24.82 -3.81 23.29
N PHE A 63 -24.11 -4.79 22.72
CA PHE A 63 -22.87 -5.34 23.27
C PHE A 63 -21.79 -4.24 23.42
N GLU A 64 -21.60 -3.38 22.42
CA GLU A 64 -20.66 -2.25 22.54
C GLU A 64 -21.09 -1.23 23.59
N ALA A 65 -22.38 -0.92 23.67
CA ALA A 65 -22.91 0.00 24.65
C ALA A 65 -22.73 -0.48 26.10
N THR A 66 -22.84 -1.80 26.36
CA THR A 66 -22.64 -2.37 27.71
C THR A 66 -21.23 -2.12 28.26
N LYS A 67 -20.25 -1.84 27.40
CA LYS A 67 -18.88 -1.50 27.82
C LYS A 67 -18.80 -0.12 28.48
N GLY A 68 -19.81 0.76 28.30
CA GLY A 68 -19.92 2.06 28.98
C GLY A 68 -18.82 3.08 28.70
N ARG A 69 -18.00 2.86 27.66
CA ARG A 69 -16.79 3.62 27.38
C ARG A 69 -17.09 4.94 26.68
N ALA A 70 -16.28 5.97 27.01
CA ALA A 70 -16.23 7.20 26.23
C ALA A 70 -15.35 7.03 25.00
N ILE A 71 -15.59 7.81 23.98
CA ILE A 71 -14.76 7.86 22.77
C ILE A 71 -13.99 9.18 22.77
N GLN A 72 -12.66 9.10 22.67
CA GLN A 72 -11.78 10.23 22.45
C GLN A 72 -11.38 10.22 20.98
N TYR A 73 -11.66 11.30 20.26
CA TYR A 73 -11.20 11.51 18.90
C TYR A 73 -10.05 12.48 18.89
N GLU A 74 -9.00 12.14 18.13
CA GLU A 74 -7.80 12.94 17.94
C GLU A 74 -7.50 13.05 16.46
N GLY A 75 -7.03 14.21 16.00
CA GLY A 75 -6.70 14.44 14.59
C GLY A 75 -5.71 15.56 14.42
N CYS A 76 -5.15 15.66 13.21
CA CYS A 76 -4.29 16.76 12.80
C CYS A 76 -5.06 17.68 11.85
N SER A 77 -5.07 18.98 12.12
CA SER A 77 -5.76 19.99 11.29
C SER A 77 -5.24 20.04 9.84
N THR A 78 -4.05 19.48 9.59
CA THR A 78 -3.47 19.35 8.24
C THR A 78 -4.05 18.19 7.43
N SER A 79 -4.76 17.25 8.05
CA SER A 79 -5.36 16.07 7.41
C SER A 79 -6.80 15.82 7.83
N CYS A 80 -7.38 16.66 8.67
CA CYS A 80 -8.76 16.58 9.15
C CYS A 80 -9.46 17.93 9.04
N CYS A 81 -10.76 17.91 8.72
CA CYS A 81 -11.64 19.07 8.70
C CYS A 81 -12.96 18.77 9.44
N LEU A 82 -13.93 19.64 9.31
CA LEU A 82 -15.23 19.49 9.97
C LEU A 82 -16.04 18.30 9.46
N VAL A 83 -15.75 17.80 8.23
CA VAL A 83 -16.39 16.59 7.69
C VAL A 83 -16.05 15.36 8.55
N GLU A 84 -14.76 15.19 8.93
CA GLU A 84 -14.36 14.07 9.79
C GLU A 84 -14.91 14.20 11.23
N LEU A 85 -15.26 15.41 11.64
CA LEU A 85 -15.91 15.67 12.93
C LEU A 85 -17.43 15.55 12.89
N ASP A 86 -18.02 15.28 11.72
CA ASP A 86 -19.47 15.25 11.49
C ASP A 86 -20.13 16.59 11.85
N GLU A 87 -19.45 17.70 11.51
CA GLU A 87 -19.90 19.08 11.77
C GLU A 87 -20.03 19.90 10.49
N GLU A 88 -19.74 19.29 9.33
CA GLU A 88 -19.96 19.81 7.99
C GLU A 88 -20.47 18.69 7.07
N PRO A 89 -21.40 18.96 6.14
CA PRO A 89 -21.83 18.00 5.15
C PRO A 89 -20.65 17.48 4.29
N PRO A 90 -20.72 16.21 3.83
CA PRO A 90 -19.70 15.66 2.93
C PRO A 90 -19.65 16.45 1.61
N HIS A 91 -18.46 16.53 1.03
CA HIS A 91 -18.25 17.04 -0.31
C HIS A 91 -18.56 15.97 -1.37
N GLU A 92 -18.44 16.32 -2.64
CA GLU A 92 -18.52 15.37 -3.74
C GLU A 92 -17.41 14.30 -3.61
N MET A 93 -17.71 13.09 -4.11
CA MET A 93 -16.78 11.96 -4.11
C MET A 93 -15.47 12.31 -4.85
N ASP A 94 -14.33 11.93 -4.27
CA ASP A 94 -13.01 12.10 -4.90
C ASP A 94 -12.97 11.38 -6.25
N ASN A 95 -12.70 12.13 -7.31
CA ASN A 95 -12.74 11.62 -8.68
C ASN A 95 -11.61 10.61 -8.96
N ASP A 96 -10.43 10.80 -8.40
CA ASP A 96 -9.30 9.90 -8.62
C ASP A 96 -9.55 8.53 -7.97
N ALA A 97 -10.14 8.52 -6.78
CA ALA A 97 -10.60 7.28 -6.12
C ALA A 97 -11.69 6.58 -6.92
N PHE A 98 -12.66 7.35 -7.45
CA PHE A 98 -13.72 6.80 -8.27
C PHE A 98 -13.20 6.18 -9.58
N ILE A 99 -12.29 6.85 -10.29
CA ILE A 99 -11.64 6.33 -11.49
C ILE A 99 -10.84 5.05 -11.17
N ALA A 100 -10.10 5.02 -10.06
CA ALA A 100 -9.38 3.82 -9.63
C ALA A 100 -10.34 2.63 -9.37
N ALA A 101 -11.50 2.88 -8.74
CA ALA A 101 -12.51 1.86 -8.52
C ALA A 101 -13.11 1.33 -9.83
N LEU A 102 -13.35 2.20 -10.84
CA LEU A 102 -13.80 1.79 -12.18
C LEU A 102 -12.72 0.99 -12.93
N GLN A 103 -11.44 1.32 -12.78
CA GLN A 103 -10.34 0.52 -13.33
C GLN A 103 -10.36 -0.90 -12.74
N VAL A 104 -10.48 -1.03 -11.42
CA VAL A 104 -10.58 -2.34 -10.75
C VAL A 104 -11.82 -3.10 -11.23
N ALA A 105 -12.97 -2.44 -11.35
CA ALA A 105 -14.19 -3.06 -11.86
C ALA A 105 -13.98 -3.67 -13.27
N LYS A 106 -13.33 -2.92 -14.16
CA LYS A 106 -13.00 -3.43 -15.51
C LYS A 106 -11.99 -4.57 -15.47
N MET A 107 -10.95 -4.49 -14.64
CA MET A 107 -9.92 -5.53 -14.51
C MET A 107 -10.47 -6.84 -13.92
N MET A 108 -11.50 -6.74 -13.07
CA MET A 108 -12.19 -7.89 -12.47
C MET A 108 -13.45 -8.28 -13.25
N HIS A 109 -13.66 -7.76 -14.45
CA HIS A 109 -14.82 -8.07 -15.29
C HIS A 109 -16.18 -7.82 -14.61
N CYS A 110 -16.25 -6.91 -13.64
CA CYS A 110 -17.50 -6.58 -12.97
C CYS A 110 -18.45 -5.83 -13.91
N LYS A 111 -19.73 -6.14 -13.79
CA LYS A 111 -20.79 -5.30 -14.32
C LYS A 111 -20.95 -4.09 -13.41
N THR A 112 -20.60 -2.91 -13.90
CA THR A 112 -20.79 -1.66 -13.15
C THR A 112 -22.27 -1.33 -13.02
N VAL A 113 -22.61 -0.60 -11.95
CA VAL A 113 -23.96 -0.02 -11.81
C VAL A 113 -24.12 1.18 -12.77
N ASP A 114 -25.34 1.50 -13.16
CA ASP A 114 -25.61 2.64 -14.03
C ASP A 114 -25.49 3.98 -13.27
N GLU A 115 -25.78 3.93 -11.97
CA GLU A 115 -25.72 5.07 -11.06
C GLU A 115 -25.17 4.65 -9.71
N VAL A 116 -24.08 5.31 -9.28
CA VAL A 116 -23.47 5.10 -7.97
C VAL A 116 -24.18 5.97 -6.95
N ARG A 117 -24.75 5.35 -5.96
CA ARG A 117 -25.37 6.01 -4.80
C ARG A 117 -24.54 5.75 -3.56
N VAL A 118 -24.24 6.80 -2.84
CA VAL A 118 -23.58 6.69 -1.55
C VAL A 118 -24.59 6.24 -0.52
N MET A 119 -24.24 5.21 0.24
CA MET A 119 -25.07 4.66 1.32
C MET A 119 -24.37 4.86 2.66
N ARG A 120 -25.13 5.07 3.72
CA ARG A 120 -24.66 5.10 5.11
C ARG A 120 -24.74 3.69 5.70
N LYS A 121 -23.60 3.02 5.84
CA LYS A 121 -23.48 1.70 6.49
C LYS A 121 -23.25 1.90 7.99
N ILE A 122 -24.20 1.51 8.85
CA ILE A 122 -24.15 1.74 10.29
C ILE A 122 -22.89 1.13 10.92
N VAL A 123 -22.15 1.93 11.69
CA VAL A 123 -20.97 1.54 12.48
C VAL A 123 -21.26 1.80 13.96
N ILE A 124 -21.04 0.79 14.78
CA ILE A 124 -21.51 0.75 16.17
C ILE A 124 -20.43 0.92 17.23
N ASP A 125 -19.14 0.88 16.84
CA ASP A 125 -18.01 0.86 17.77
C ASP A 125 -17.34 2.23 17.97
N GLY A 126 -17.87 3.28 17.31
CA GLY A 126 -17.36 4.63 17.39
C GLY A 126 -16.18 4.92 16.46
N SER A 127 -15.75 3.97 15.64
CA SER A 127 -14.65 4.19 14.67
C SER A 127 -15.01 5.18 13.55
N ASN A 128 -16.29 5.51 13.38
CA ASN A 128 -16.79 6.60 12.54
C ASN A 128 -17.54 7.60 13.41
N VAL A 129 -17.16 8.87 13.36
CA VAL A 129 -17.71 9.94 14.20
C VAL A 129 -19.22 10.13 13.96
N SER A 130 -19.66 10.01 12.70
CA SER A 130 -21.05 10.08 12.27
C SER A 130 -21.90 8.87 12.69
N GLY A 131 -21.28 7.78 13.17
CA GLY A 131 -21.97 6.51 13.47
C GLY A 131 -22.26 5.66 12.24
N PHE A 132 -21.77 6.02 11.07
CA PHE A 132 -21.87 5.25 9.82
C PHE A 132 -20.62 5.43 8.96
N GLN A 133 -20.41 4.49 8.06
CA GLN A 133 -19.40 4.52 7.01
C GLN A 133 -20.08 4.75 5.67
N ARG A 134 -19.65 5.77 4.91
CA ARG A 134 -20.17 6.00 3.57
C ARG A 134 -19.59 4.94 2.64
N THR A 135 -20.48 4.23 1.95
CA THR A 135 -20.17 3.07 1.12
C THR A 135 -20.92 3.17 -0.20
N SER A 136 -20.26 2.92 -1.31
CA SER A 136 -20.84 2.99 -2.65
C SER A 136 -20.59 1.69 -3.41
N LEU A 137 -21.65 1.07 -3.94
CA LEU A 137 -21.50 -0.06 -4.85
C LEU A 137 -21.06 0.44 -6.23
N ILE A 138 -19.94 -0.11 -6.73
CA ILE A 138 -19.38 0.21 -8.04
C ILE A 138 -19.78 -0.85 -9.08
N GLY A 139 -19.75 -2.12 -8.71
CA GLY A 139 -20.09 -3.20 -9.64
C GLY A 139 -20.26 -4.55 -8.95
N THR A 140 -20.79 -5.53 -9.70
CA THR A 140 -21.08 -6.90 -9.23
C THR A 140 -20.85 -7.91 -10.35
N GLY A 141 -20.90 -9.20 -10.03
CA GLY A 141 -20.93 -10.29 -11.01
C GLY A 141 -19.66 -10.44 -11.84
N GLY A 142 -18.52 -9.96 -11.32
CA GLY A 142 -17.21 -10.13 -11.94
C GLY A 142 -16.55 -11.45 -11.58
N PHE A 143 -15.28 -11.59 -11.99
CA PHE A 143 -14.44 -12.72 -11.63
C PHE A 143 -12.95 -12.39 -11.73
N ILE A 144 -12.13 -13.21 -11.08
CA ILE A 144 -10.69 -13.31 -11.30
C ILE A 144 -10.34 -14.72 -11.74
N GLU A 145 -9.27 -14.85 -12.54
CA GLU A 145 -8.70 -16.16 -12.91
C GLU A 145 -7.59 -16.54 -11.93
N THR A 146 -7.60 -17.78 -11.49
CA THR A 146 -6.56 -18.40 -10.66
C THR A 146 -6.10 -19.71 -11.28
N SER A 147 -5.04 -20.34 -10.78
CA SER A 147 -4.58 -21.64 -11.24
C SER A 147 -5.59 -22.76 -11.01
N LYS A 148 -6.50 -22.58 -10.04
CA LYS A 148 -7.53 -23.54 -9.66
C LYS A 148 -8.91 -23.23 -10.22
N GLY A 149 -9.01 -22.22 -11.09
CA GLY A 149 -10.24 -21.81 -11.77
C GLY A 149 -10.70 -20.39 -11.38
N ARG A 150 -11.91 -20.07 -11.79
CA ARG A 150 -12.49 -18.75 -11.55
C ARG A 150 -12.96 -18.59 -10.12
N VAL A 151 -12.68 -17.42 -9.55
CA VAL A 151 -13.30 -16.95 -8.30
C VAL A 151 -14.21 -15.78 -8.65
N GLY A 152 -15.50 -15.90 -8.33
CA GLY A 152 -16.50 -14.87 -8.62
C GLY A 152 -16.37 -13.68 -7.69
N ILE A 153 -16.61 -12.47 -8.23
CA ILE A 153 -16.68 -11.22 -7.46
C ILE A 153 -18.15 -10.89 -7.22
N ALA A 154 -18.58 -11.03 -5.99
CA ALA A 154 -19.96 -10.75 -5.58
C ALA A 154 -20.23 -9.24 -5.54
N GLY A 155 -19.25 -8.45 -5.11
CA GLY A 155 -19.37 -7.00 -5.04
C GLY A 155 -18.03 -6.29 -5.03
N LEU A 156 -18.01 -5.11 -5.63
CA LEU A 156 -16.93 -4.15 -5.58
C LEU A 156 -17.48 -2.82 -5.05
N PHE A 157 -16.89 -2.32 -3.98
CA PHE A 157 -17.35 -1.12 -3.30
C PHE A 157 -16.23 -0.09 -3.20
N LEU A 158 -16.61 1.19 -3.17
CA LEU A 158 -15.76 2.31 -2.79
C LEU A 158 -16.31 2.91 -1.50
N GLU A 159 -15.51 2.92 -0.47
CA GLU A 159 -15.88 3.29 0.89
C GLU A 159 -14.93 4.32 1.48
N GLU A 160 -15.32 4.97 2.57
CA GLU A 160 -14.40 5.70 3.43
C GLU A 160 -13.81 4.79 4.51
N GLU A 161 -12.49 4.90 4.76
CA GLU A 161 -11.83 4.19 5.85
C GLU A 161 -12.33 4.73 7.20
N SER A 162 -12.39 3.87 8.19
CA SER A 162 -12.71 4.25 9.58
C SER A 162 -11.50 4.86 10.29
N ALA A 163 -11.73 5.60 11.39
CA ALA A 163 -10.68 6.12 12.24
C ALA A 163 -9.80 5.01 12.84
N GLN A 164 -8.52 5.30 13.04
CA GLN A 164 -7.57 4.34 13.59
C GLN A 164 -7.69 4.27 15.11
N LYS A 165 -7.97 3.10 15.67
CA LYS A 165 -7.87 2.89 17.10
C LYS A 165 -6.40 2.96 17.54
N VAL A 166 -6.05 3.92 18.38
CA VAL A 166 -4.66 4.14 18.87
C VAL A 166 -4.50 3.74 20.32
N ASN A 167 -5.57 3.83 21.13
CA ASN A 167 -5.53 3.41 22.51
C ASN A 167 -6.89 2.86 22.97
N GLU A 168 -6.87 1.95 23.94
CA GLU A 168 -8.07 1.37 24.53
C GLU A 168 -7.83 1.09 26.01
N SER A 169 -8.67 1.68 26.86
CA SER A 169 -8.71 1.41 28.31
C SER A 169 -10.09 0.89 28.71
N SER A 170 -10.29 0.62 30.01
CA SER A 170 -11.62 0.26 30.55
C SER A 170 -12.68 1.32 30.26
N ASP A 171 -12.30 2.60 30.29
CA ASP A 171 -13.24 3.73 30.31
C ASP A 171 -13.24 4.56 29.05
N VAL A 172 -12.19 4.49 28.23
CA VAL A 172 -11.99 5.33 27.04
C VAL A 172 -11.36 4.53 25.92
N ILE A 173 -11.91 4.69 24.71
CA ILE A 173 -11.25 4.31 23.45
C ILE A 173 -10.81 5.59 22.75
N THR A 174 -9.56 5.61 22.25
CA THR A 174 -9.04 6.73 21.48
C THR A 174 -8.92 6.35 20.00
N TYR A 175 -9.50 7.16 19.13
CA TYR A 175 -9.43 7.03 17.69
C TYR A 175 -8.70 8.21 17.05
N ARG A 176 -7.80 7.93 16.08
CA ARG A 176 -7.12 8.92 15.24
C ARG A 176 -7.92 9.16 13.96
N LEU A 177 -8.35 10.42 13.77
CA LEU A 177 -9.18 10.83 12.63
C LEU A 177 -8.41 11.00 11.33
N ASP A 178 -7.08 11.08 11.37
CA ASP A 178 -6.24 11.22 10.16
C ASP A 178 -6.56 10.13 9.12
N ARG A 179 -6.87 8.90 9.58
CA ARG A 179 -7.24 7.77 8.72
C ARG A 179 -8.69 7.82 8.25
N LEU A 180 -9.59 8.44 9.02
CA LEU A 180 -11.01 8.53 8.66
C LEU A 180 -11.18 9.25 7.32
N GLY A 181 -11.98 8.69 6.44
CA GLY A 181 -12.26 9.26 5.13
C GLY A 181 -11.24 8.94 4.04
N ILE A 182 -10.12 8.25 4.33
CA ILE A 182 -9.22 7.73 3.29
C ILE A 182 -10.03 6.78 2.39
N PRO A 183 -9.96 6.91 1.04
CA PRO A 183 -10.71 6.03 0.15
C PRO A 183 -10.25 4.59 0.27
N LEU A 184 -11.22 3.67 0.28
CA LEU A 184 -11.02 2.25 0.48
C LEU A 184 -11.79 1.48 -0.60
N ILE A 185 -11.09 0.66 -1.40
CA ILE A 185 -11.75 -0.31 -2.27
C ILE A 185 -11.97 -1.59 -1.48
N GLU A 186 -13.24 -2.02 -1.37
CA GLU A 186 -13.64 -3.32 -0.83
C GLU A 186 -14.01 -4.26 -1.98
N VAL A 187 -13.35 -5.41 -2.04
CA VAL A 187 -13.66 -6.50 -2.98
C VAL A 187 -14.22 -7.67 -2.20
N GLN A 188 -15.44 -8.07 -2.52
CA GLN A 188 -16.07 -9.26 -1.95
C GLN A 188 -16.12 -10.38 -2.98
N THR A 189 -15.55 -11.54 -2.68
CA THR A 189 -15.72 -12.74 -3.51
C THR A 189 -17.01 -13.46 -3.15
N ASP A 190 -17.46 -14.30 -4.06
CA ASP A 190 -18.44 -15.33 -3.75
C ASP A 190 -17.81 -16.52 -3.01
N ALA A 191 -18.55 -17.60 -2.81
CA ALA A 191 -18.08 -18.80 -2.12
C ALA A 191 -17.51 -19.87 -3.07
N SER A 192 -16.92 -19.48 -4.21
CA SER A 192 -16.37 -20.39 -5.22
C SER A 192 -14.95 -20.88 -4.91
N ILE A 193 -14.34 -20.40 -3.86
CA ILE A 193 -13.02 -20.83 -3.40
C ILE A 193 -13.08 -22.30 -2.95
N SER A 194 -12.24 -23.17 -3.52
CA SER A 194 -12.32 -24.61 -3.42
C SER A 194 -11.56 -25.20 -2.23
N ASP A 195 -10.52 -24.54 -1.77
CA ASP A 195 -9.62 -24.98 -0.70
C ASP A 195 -8.82 -23.83 -0.10
N PRO A 196 -8.11 -24.02 1.02
CA PRO A 196 -7.36 -22.95 1.71
C PRO A 196 -6.23 -22.32 0.87
N ASP A 197 -5.51 -23.09 0.06
CA ASP A 197 -4.46 -22.55 -0.82
C ASP A 197 -5.06 -21.72 -1.96
N HIS A 198 -6.23 -22.12 -2.46
CA HIS A 198 -6.99 -21.32 -3.44
C HIS A 198 -7.43 -19.96 -2.84
N ALA A 199 -7.79 -19.93 -1.54
CA ALA A 199 -8.09 -18.66 -0.87
C ALA A 199 -6.88 -17.72 -0.84
N LYS A 200 -5.69 -18.26 -0.56
CA LYS A 200 -4.45 -17.47 -0.60
C LYS A 200 -4.14 -16.97 -2.00
N GLU A 201 -4.23 -17.81 -3.03
CA GLU A 201 -3.99 -17.42 -4.42
C GLU A 201 -4.98 -16.34 -4.89
N ALA A 202 -6.25 -16.47 -4.54
CA ALA A 202 -7.27 -15.47 -4.83
C ALA A 202 -6.94 -14.12 -4.17
N ALA A 203 -6.52 -14.13 -2.90
CA ALA A 203 -6.11 -12.92 -2.20
C ALA A 203 -4.87 -12.26 -2.83
N GLU A 204 -3.87 -13.03 -3.24
CA GLU A 204 -2.68 -12.56 -3.96
C GLU A 204 -3.06 -11.93 -5.32
N THR A 205 -3.96 -12.57 -6.07
CA THR A 205 -4.44 -12.11 -7.37
C THR A 205 -5.22 -10.80 -7.26
N ILE A 206 -6.16 -10.70 -6.31
CA ILE A 206 -6.91 -9.47 -6.04
C ILE A 206 -5.96 -8.35 -5.63
N GLY A 207 -5.04 -8.63 -4.70
CA GLY A 207 -4.03 -7.65 -4.26
C GLY A 207 -3.13 -7.17 -5.41
N MET A 208 -2.78 -8.03 -6.36
CA MET A 208 -2.04 -7.66 -7.56
C MET A 208 -2.85 -6.72 -8.46
N ILE A 209 -4.13 -7.03 -8.72
CA ILE A 209 -5.02 -6.19 -9.53
C ILE A 209 -5.17 -4.80 -8.89
N LEU A 210 -5.45 -4.73 -7.58
CA LEU A 210 -5.60 -3.48 -6.84
C LEU A 210 -4.34 -2.60 -6.97
N ARG A 211 -3.16 -3.18 -6.75
CA ARG A 211 -1.87 -2.48 -6.88
C ARG A 211 -1.55 -2.06 -8.30
N SER A 212 -2.05 -2.80 -9.31
CA SER A 212 -1.82 -2.49 -10.72
C SER A 212 -2.42 -1.15 -11.16
N THR A 213 -3.41 -0.62 -10.44
CA THR A 213 -3.97 0.72 -10.68
C THR A 213 -2.97 1.86 -10.48
N GLY A 214 -1.86 1.62 -9.78
CA GLY A 214 -0.90 2.65 -9.38
C GLY A 214 -1.42 3.61 -8.31
N ARG A 215 -2.68 3.42 -7.83
CA ARG A 215 -3.33 4.24 -6.80
C ARG A 215 -3.47 3.52 -5.45
N ALA A 216 -3.04 2.27 -5.34
CA ALA A 216 -3.06 1.54 -4.08
C ALA A 216 -2.03 2.12 -3.10
N LYS A 217 -2.48 2.51 -1.92
CA LYS A 217 -1.63 2.98 -0.83
C LYS A 217 -0.72 1.86 -0.36
N ARG A 218 0.51 2.20 0.01
CA ARG A 218 1.55 1.24 0.41
C ARG A 218 1.85 1.35 1.89
N GLY A 219 2.34 0.28 2.47
CA GLY A 219 2.73 0.20 3.87
C GLY A 219 1.89 -0.79 4.68
N ILE A 220 2.28 -1.00 5.91
CA ILE A 220 1.62 -1.93 6.83
C ILE A 220 0.21 -1.44 7.14
N GLY A 221 -0.79 -2.33 7.01
CA GLY A 221 -2.19 -2.03 7.32
C GLY A 221 -2.96 -1.28 6.23
N THR A 222 -2.36 -0.99 5.08
CA THR A 222 -3.05 -0.34 3.94
C THR A 222 -3.88 -1.32 3.11
N ILE A 223 -3.59 -2.61 3.21
CA ILE A 223 -4.42 -3.69 2.68
C ILE A 223 -4.77 -4.65 3.84
N ARG A 224 -6.03 -5.05 3.90
CA ARG A 224 -6.54 -5.99 4.90
C ARG A 224 -7.43 -7.00 4.22
N GLN A 225 -7.44 -8.22 4.74
CA GLN A 225 -8.29 -9.30 4.27
C GLN A 225 -9.03 -9.95 5.43
N ASP A 226 -10.31 -10.18 5.22
CA ASP A 226 -11.18 -10.95 6.08
C ASP A 226 -11.59 -12.22 5.33
N VAL A 227 -11.67 -13.35 6.02
CA VAL A 227 -11.99 -14.64 5.43
C VAL A 227 -13.30 -15.15 6.03
N ASN A 228 -14.26 -15.48 5.19
CA ASN A 228 -15.50 -16.13 5.59
C ASN A 228 -15.41 -17.62 5.35
N VAL A 229 -15.63 -18.44 6.37
CA VAL A 229 -15.52 -19.92 6.31
C VAL A 229 -16.77 -20.55 6.88
N SER A 230 -17.26 -21.62 6.23
CA SER A 230 -18.25 -22.54 6.78
C SER A 230 -18.06 -23.95 6.24
N VAL A 231 -18.56 -24.94 6.98
CA VAL A 231 -18.68 -26.35 6.55
C VAL A 231 -20.14 -26.80 6.70
N SER A 232 -20.51 -27.95 6.09
CA SER A 232 -21.86 -28.53 6.22
C SER A 232 -22.22 -28.75 7.68
N GLY A 233 -23.40 -28.28 8.10
CA GLY A 233 -23.86 -28.34 9.49
C GLY A 233 -23.26 -27.27 10.41
N GLY A 234 -22.31 -26.49 9.93
CA GLY A 234 -21.73 -25.33 10.63
C GLY A 234 -22.44 -24.02 10.30
N ALA A 235 -21.81 -22.92 10.69
CA ALA A 235 -22.27 -21.56 10.37
C ALA A 235 -21.15 -20.74 9.76
N ARG A 236 -21.51 -19.65 9.07
CA ARG A 236 -20.54 -18.69 8.55
C ARG A 236 -19.79 -18.02 9.70
N VAL A 237 -18.50 -18.16 9.71
CA VAL A 237 -17.57 -17.48 10.61
C VAL A 237 -16.70 -16.53 9.80
N GLU A 238 -16.69 -15.27 10.20
CA GLU A 238 -15.84 -14.24 9.64
C GLU A 238 -14.54 -14.15 10.45
N ILE A 239 -13.41 -14.33 9.82
CA ILE A 239 -12.09 -14.30 10.48
C ILE A 239 -11.34 -13.05 10.04
N LYS A 240 -10.95 -12.23 11.02
CA LYS A 240 -10.26 -10.95 10.84
C LYS A 240 -8.84 -10.99 11.40
N GLY A 241 -8.01 -10.03 10.95
CA GLY A 241 -6.70 -9.78 11.58
C GLY A 241 -5.56 -10.61 11.04
N PHE A 242 -5.65 -11.04 9.79
CA PHE A 242 -4.53 -11.68 9.10
C PHE A 242 -3.36 -10.72 8.94
N GLN A 243 -2.19 -11.09 9.44
CA GLN A 243 -0.96 -10.31 9.31
C GLN A 243 -0.31 -10.50 7.93
N GLU A 244 -0.32 -11.74 7.44
CA GLU A 244 0.31 -12.13 6.18
C GLU A 244 -0.56 -13.15 5.43
N LEU A 245 -0.55 -13.06 4.10
CA LEU A 245 -1.32 -13.97 3.23
C LEU A 245 -0.94 -15.44 3.40
N LYS A 246 0.33 -15.72 3.75
CA LYS A 246 0.79 -17.09 3.98
C LYS A 246 0.10 -17.78 5.17
N GLY A 247 -0.47 -17.01 6.10
CA GLY A 247 -1.21 -17.55 7.24
C GLY A 247 -2.64 -18.00 6.91
N ILE A 248 -3.20 -17.53 5.78
CA ILE A 248 -4.60 -17.79 5.40
C ILE A 248 -4.91 -19.30 5.37
N PRO A 249 -4.11 -20.17 4.70
CA PRO A 249 -4.42 -21.58 4.64
C PRO A 249 -4.47 -22.25 6.01
N GLY A 250 -3.50 -21.98 6.88
CA GLY A 250 -3.44 -22.60 8.21
C GLY A 250 -4.60 -22.18 9.12
N VAL A 251 -5.01 -20.91 9.06
CA VAL A 251 -6.15 -20.41 9.83
C VAL A 251 -7.46 -21.00 9.33
N ILE A 252 -7.63 -21.14 8.01
CA ILE A 252 -8.82 -21.80 7.43
C ILE A 252 -8.88 -23.25 7.85
N ASP A 253 -7.77 -23.99 7.78
CA ASP A 253 -7.71 -25.39 8.20
C ASP A 253 -8.04 -25.55 9.69
N PHE A 254 -7.53 -24.67 10.54
CA PHE A 254 -7.88 -24.66 11.96
C PHE A 254 -9.39 -24.48 12.15
N GLU A 255 -9.99 -23.49 11.47
CA GLU A 255 -11.40 -23.18 11.61
C GLU A 255 -12.30 -24.32 11.10
N ILE A 256 -11.94 -24.97 9.99
CA ILE A 256 -12.62 -26.17 9.48
C ILE A 256 -12.61 -27.27 10.54
N ARG A 257 -11.45 -27.56 11.13
CA ARG A 257 -11.30 -28.60 12.18
C ARG A 257 -12.13 -28.24 13.42
N ARG A 258 -12.12 -26.99 13.84
CA ARG A 258 -12.91 -26.50 14.97
C ARG A 258 -14.40 -26.71 14.73
N GLN A 259 -14.93 -26.29 13.59
CA GLN A 259 -16.34 -26.45 13.25
C GLN A 259 -16.72 -27.95 13.16
N SER A 260 -15.90 -28.73 12.45
CA SER A 260 -16.14 -30.18 12.31
C SER A 260 -16.12 -30.90 13.66
N ALA A 261 -15.21 -30.54 14.57
CA ALA A 261 -15.16 -31.12 15.92
C ALA A 261 -16.38 -30.75 16.76
N SER A 262 -16.89 -29.53 16.71
CA SER A 262 -18.11 -29.13 17.40
C SER A 262 -19.34 -29.87 16.84
N ILE A 263 -19.44 -29.95 15.50
CA ILE A 263 -20.55 -30.66 14.84
C ILE A 263 -20.56 -32.17 15.24
N SER A 264 -19.39 -32.83 15.25
CA SER A 264 -19.29 -34.24 15.63
C SER A 264 -19.69 -34.53 17.08
N LYS A 265 -19.60 -33.50 17.96
CA LYS A 265 -20.08 -33.55 19.35
C LYS A 265 -21.55 -33.20 19.51
N GLY A 266 -22.24 -32.86 18.43
CA GLY A 266 -23.61 -32.36 18.47
C GLY A 266 -23.74 -30.92 18.98
N GLU A 267 -22.62 -30.16 19.06
CA GLU A 267 -22.61 -28.78 19.48
C GLU A 267 -23.00 -27.86 18.30
N ARG A 268 -23.75 -26.80 18.59
CA ARG A 268 -24.10 -25.81 17.57
C ARG A 268 -22.93 -24.85 17.30
N VAL A 269 -22.54 -24.73 16.05
CA VAL A 269 -21.64 -23.66 15.59
C VAL A 269 -22.49 -22.41 15.32
N ASN A 270 -22.17 -21.30 15.99
CA ASN A 270 -22.86 -20.04 15.80
C ASN A 270 -22.15 -19.18 14.74
N SER A 271 -22.92 -18.30 14.05
CA SER A 271 -22.33 -17.24 13.24
C SER A 271 -21.66 -16.21 14.14
N GLU A 272 -20.37 -16.04 13.99
CA GLU A 272 -19.56 -15.16 14.83
C GLU A 272 -18.37 -14.56 14.06
N VAL A 273 -17.83 -13.48 14.60
CA VAL A 273 -16.57 -12.89 14.15
C VAL A 273 -15.46 -13.39 15.06
N ARG A 274 -14.39 -13.89 14.46
CA ARG A 274 -13.22 -14.40 15.16
C ARG A 274 -11.96 -13.63 14.74
N ARG A 275 -10.91 -13.70 15.54
CA ARG A 275 -9.59 -13.15 15.23
C ARG A 275 -8.65 -14.26 14.84
N ALA A 276 -7.86 -14.08 13.79
CA ALA A 276 -6.72 -14.91 13.47
C ALA A 276 -5.59 -14.61 14.46
N GLU A 277 -5.07 -15.65 15.11
CA GLU A 277 -3.96 -15.55 16.06
C GLU A 277 -2.61 -15.87 15.38
N PRO A 278 -1.48 -15.41 15.93
CA PRO A 278 -0.16 -15.64 15.34
C PRO A 278 0.23 -17.12 15.21
N ASP A 279 -0.35 -17.98 16.02
CA ASP A 279 -0.16 -19.44 15.99
C ASP A 279 -1.08 -20.16 14.99
N LEU A 280 -1.75 -19.40 14.10
CA LEU A 280 -2.70 -19.87 13.09
C LEU A 280 -4.00 -20.44 13.67
N THR A 281 -4.30 -20.19 14.95
CA THR A 281 -5.60 -20.50 15.56
C THR A 281 -6.57 -19.33 15.40
N THR A 282 -7.82 -19.51 15.89
CA THR A 282 -8.80 -18.43 15.95
C THR A 282 -9.35 -18.27 17.34
N SER A 283 -9.58 -17.02 17.78
CA SER A 283 -10.26 -16.68 19.04
C SER A 283 -11.57 -15.92 18.78
N PHE A 284 -12.56 -16.08 19.67
CA PHE A 284 -13.82 -15.34 19.59
C PHE A 284 -13.56 -13.83 19.77
N LEU A 285 -14.12 -13.03 18.87
CA LEU A 285 -14.02 -11.56 18.94
C LEU A 285 -15.34 -10.93 19.34
N ARG A 286 -16.43 -11.28 18.64
CA ARG A 286 -17.77 -10.74 18.89
C ARG A 286 -18.84 -11.57 18.15
N PRO A 287 -20.14 -11.45 18.50
CA PRO A 287 -21.23 -11.98 17.68
C PRO A 287 -21.18 -11.40 16.27
N MET A 288 -21.70 -12.15 15.28
CA MET A 288 -21.91 -11.62 13.94
C MET A 288 -22.90 -10.45 14.01
N PRO A 289 -22.60 -9.30 13.41
CA PRO A 289 -23.60 -8.22 13.30
C PRO A 289 -24.85 -8.70 12.57
N GLY A 290 -25.99 -8.14 12.91
CA GLY A 290 -27.24 -8.35 12.18
C GLY A 290 -27.10 -7.92 10.71
N ALA A 291 -28.16 -8.13 9.91
CA ALA A 291 -28.16 -7.71 8.51
C ALA A 291 -27.71 -6.25 8.40
N LYS A 292 -26.72 -6.00 7.54
CA LYS A 292 -26.15 -4.66 7.35
C LYS A 292 -27.27 -3.69 7.02
N ARG A 293 -27.50 -2.74 7.91
CA ARG A 293 -28.46 -1.67 7.68
C ARG A 293 -27.76 -0.57 6.93
N MET A 294 -28.16 -0.35 5.70
CA MET A 294 -27.73 0.75 4.86
C MET A 294 -28.92 1.58 4.47
N TYR A 295 -28.77 2.89 4.51
CA TYR A 295 -29.74 3.85 4.01
C TYR A 295 -29.03 4.93 3.21
N PRO A 296 -29.72 5.61 2.24
CA PRO A 296 -29.07 6.56 1.37
C PRO A 296 -28.41 7.72 2.12
N GLU A 297 -27.21 8.10 1.69
CA GLU A 297 -26.61 9.39 2.03
C GLU A 297 -27.35 10.48 1.23
N THR A 298 -27.91 11.45 1.92
CA THR A 298 -28.73 12.50 1.29
C THR A 298 -27.94 13.72 0.87
N ASP A 299 -26.72 13.87 1.39
CA ASP A 299 -25.89 15.07 1.20
C ASP A 299 -24.86 14.90 0.07
N VAL A 300 -24.80 13.72 -0.56
CA VAL A 300 -23.95 13.45 -1.73
C VAL A 300 -24.80 13.09 -2.93
N ALA A 301 -24.65 13.85 -4.01
CA ALA A 301 -25.36 13.57 -5.26
C ALA A 301 -24.96 12.22 -5.88
N PRO A 302 -25.90 11.47 -6.46
CA PRO A 302 -25.57 10.26 -7.20
C PRO A 302 -24.68 10.54 -8.42
N VAL A 303 -23.75 9.61 -8.71
CA VAL A 303 -22.84 9.72 -9.85
C VAL A 303 -23.24 8.73 -10.94
N ARG A 304 -23.53 9.21 -12.14
CA ARG A 304 -23.85 8.33 -13.28
C ARG A 304 -22.60 7.77 -13.94
N ILE A 305 -22.63 6.46 -14.20
CA ILE A 305 -21.61 5.78 -14.99
C ILE A 305 -22.13 5.65 -16.43
N THR A 306 -21.72 6.59 -17.29
CA THR A 306 -22.11 6.55 -18.70
C THR A 306 -21.23 5.63 -19.51
N PRO A 307 -21.70 5.13 -20.68
CA PRO A 307 -20.85 4.35 -21.59
C PRO A 307 -19.58 5.09 -22.04
N GLU A 308 -19.68 6.41 -22.24
CA GLU A 308 -18.56 7.27 -22.63
C GLU A 308 -17.52 7.35 -21.50
N LEU A 309 -17.96 7.50 -20.25
CA LEU A 309 -17.06 7.47 -19.10
C LEU A 309 -16.35 6.12 -19.02
N LEU A 310 -17.08 5.01 -19.10
CA LEU A 310 -16.47 3.66 -19.10
C LEU A 310 -15.50 3.45 -20.26
N ALA A 311 -15.80 3.95 -21.44
CA ALA A 311 -14.90 3.84 -22.59
C ALA A 311 -13.62 4.65 -22.38
N SER A 312 -13.68 5.77 -21.66
CA SER A 312 -12.52 6.62 -21.36
C SER A 312 -11.57 6.00 -20.33
N ILE A 313 -12.07 5.08 -19.49
CA ILE A 313 -11.26 4.45 -18.44
C ILE A 313 -10.21 3.52 -19.06
N LYS A 314 -8.96 3.92 -18.96
CA LYS A 314 -7.81 3.10 -19.39
C LYS A 314 -7.51 2.04 -18.33
N ILE A 315 -7.39 0.79 -18.78
CA ILE A 315 -6.98 -0.33 -17.91
C ILE A 315 -5.45 -0.34 -17.87
N PRO A 316 -4.83 -0.19 -16.69
CA PRO A 316 -3.38 -0.34 -16.57
C PRO A 316 -2.98 -1.81 -16.78
N PRO A 317 -1.77 -2.09 -17.30
CA PRO A 317 -1.26 -3.45 -17.36
C PRO A 317 -1.09 -4.02 -15.93
N LEU A 318 -1.23 -5.33 -15.78
CA LEU A 318 -0.99 -5.99 -14.49
C LEU A 318 0.46 -5.77 -14.03
N LEU A 319 0.68 -5.71 -12.72
CA LEU A 319 2.03 -5.54 -12.15
C LEU A 319 3.03 -6.55 -12.70
N LYS A 320 2.61 -7.80 -12.91
CA LYS A 320 3.45 -8.83 -13.51
C LYS A 320 3.91 -8.43 -14.91
N ASP A 321 2.99 -7.94 -15.75
CA ASP A 321 3.30 -7.53 -17.10
C ASP A 321 4.18 -6.26 -17.13
N GLN A 322 3.97 -5.36 -16.17
CA GLN A 322 4.83 -4.18 -15.98
C GLN A 322 6.25 -4.59 -15.61
N ILE A 323 6.41 -5.56 -14.70
CA ILE A 323 7.72 -6.10 -14.28
C ILE A 323 8.42 -6.77 -15.46
N ASP A 324 7.73 -7.68 -16.15
CA ASP A 324 8.29 -8.41 -17.29
C ASP A 324 8.66 -7.44 -18.42
N GLY A 325 7.79 -6.48 -18.73
CA GLY A 325 8.06 -5.44 -19.72
C GLY A 325 9.25 -4.56 -19.38
N LEU A 326 9.37 -4.14 -18.11
CA LEU A 326 10.49 -3.32 -17.64
C LEU A 326 11.81 -4.11 -17.69
N ALA A 327 11.81 -5.37 -17.23
CA ALA A 327 12.98 -6.25 -17.25
C ALA A 327 13.49 -6.47 -18.67
N VAL A 328 12.61 -6.75 -19.62
CA VAL A 328 12.95 -6.98 -21.03
C VAL A 328 13.46 -5.69 -21.70
N HIS A 329 12.69 -4.58 -21.55
CA HIS A 329 13.00 -3.32 -22.25
C HIS A 329 14.35 -2.73 -21.84
N PHE A 330 14.68 -2.76 -20.53
CA PHE A 330 15.89 -2.18 -20.01
C PHE A 330 17.00 -3.21 -19.69
N SER A 331 16.80 -4.48 -20.05
CA SER A 331 17.72 -5.58 -19.77
C SER A 331 18.11 -5.65 -18.28
N LEU A 332 17.10 -5.52 -17.41
CA LEU A 332 17.26 -5.60 -15.95
C LEU A 332 17.02 -7.03 -15.46
N ASP A 333 17.64 -7.34 -14.32
CA ASP A 333 17.24 -8.48 -13.54
C ASP A 333 15.78 -8.34 -13.09
N LYS A 334 15.04 -9.47 -13.06
CA LYS A 334 13.59 -9.47 -12.77
C LYS A 334 13.30 -8.98 -11.35
N ASP A 335 14.16 -9.27 -10.38
CA ASP A 335 13.99 -8.83 -9.00
C ASP A 335 14.20 -7.31 -8.86
N ILE A 336 15.14 -6.75 -9.64
CA ILE A 336 15.35 -5.30 -9.72
C ILE A 336 14.12 -4.63 -10.35
N ALA A 337 13.65 -5.15 -11.49
CA ALA A 337 12.44 -4.65 -12.13
C ALA A 337 11.22 -4.73 -11.21
N ALA A 338 11.06 -5.84 -10.48
CA ALA A 338 10.01 -6.02 -9.50
C ALA A 338 10.09 -4.98 -8.37
N THR A 339 11.29 -4.69 -7.88
CA THR A 339 11.48 -3.67 -6.83
C THR A 339 11.10 -2.28 -7.34
N ILE A 340 11.56 -1.90 -8.55
CA ILE A 340 11.23 -0.61 -9.17
C ILE A 340 9.70 -0.44 -9.33
N VAL A 341 9.01 -1.47 -9.83
CA VAL A 341 7.56 -1.44 -10.01
C VAL A 341 6.84 -1.44 -8.66
N ASN A 342 7.28 -2.29 -7.73
CA ASN A 342 6.69 -2.37 -6.40
C ASN A 342 6.91 -1.10 -5.56
N ASP A 343 8.03 -0.40 -5.72
CA ASP A 343 8.28 0.88 -5.05
C ASP A 343 7.58 2.07 -5.73
N GLY A 344 6.91 1.84 -6.90
CA GLY A 344 6.15 2.86 -7.62
C GLY A 344 6.99 3.89 -8.36
N ILE A 345 8.27 3.61 -8.58
CA ILE A 345 9.23 4.51 -9.24
C ILE A 345 9.49 4.15 -10.72
N ALA A 346 8.65 3.29 -11.31
CA ALA A 346 8.83 2.81 -12.68
C ALA A 346 8.82 3.94 -13.72
N GLU A 347 7.91 4.91 -13.58
CA GLU A 347 7.82 6.03 -14.53
C GLU A 347 9.00 6.99 -14.37
N ASP A 348 9.43 7.26 -13.14
CA ASP A 348 10.63 8.07 -12.86
C ASP A 348 11.88 7.40 -13.43
N PHE A 349 12.01 6.09 -13.22
CA PHE A 349 13.11 5.30 -13.77
C PHE A 349 13.14 5.36 -15.32
N LYS A 350 12.00 5.18 -15.99
CA LYS A 350 11.89 5.28 -17.45
C LYS A 350 12.33 6.67 -17.94
N ALA A 351 11.78 7.72 -17.32
CA ALA A 351 12.10 9.10 -17.67
C ALA A 351 13.59 9.42 -17.50
N LEU A 352 14.25 8.88 -16.48
CA LEU A 352 15.68 9.02 -16.26
C LEU A 352 16.51 8.26 -17.31
N CYS A 353 16.14 7.03 -17.64
CA CYS A 353 16.79 6.25 -18.69
C CYS A 353 16.66 6.89 -20.07
N GLU A 354 15.51 7.55 -20.35
CA GLU A 354 15.32 8.28 -21.59
C GLU A 354 16.21 9.52 -21.71
N LYS A 355 16.44 10.23 -20.61
CA LYS A 355 17.26 11.44 -20.56
C LYS A 355 18.77 11.16 -20.49
N CYS A 356 19.17 10.06 -19.86
CA CYS A 356 20.56 9.76 -19.54
C CYS A 356 21.05 8.54 -20.36
N LYS A 357 21.43 8.79 -21.62
CA LYS A 357 21.77 7.71 -22.58
C LYS A 357 23.13 7.06 -22.38
N SER A 358 24.08 7.75 -21.72
CA SER A 358 25.42 7.23 -21.46
C SER A 358 25.49 6.34 -20.23
N LEU A 359 24.49 6.41 -19.37
CA LEU A 359 24.38 5.58 -18.16
C LEU A 359 23.66 4.27 -18.45
N LYS A 360 24.16 3.18 -17.86
CA LYS A 360 23.47 1.89 -17.93
C LYS A 360 22.18 1.94 -17.09
N PRO A 361 21.05 1.42 -17.59
CA PRO A 361 19.81 1.34 -16.81
C PRO A 361 19.99 0.64 -15.45
N SER A 362 20.81 -0.42 -15.39
CA SER A 362 21.11 -1.12 -14.13
C SER A 362 21.79 -0.22 -13.09
N TYR A 363 22.63 0.73 -13.51
CA TYR A 363 23.26 1.70 -12.62
C TYR A 363 22.23 2.73 -12.10
N ILE A 364 21.37 3.23 -12.98
CA ILE A 364 20.27 4.15 -12.59
C ILE A 364 19.37 3.46 -11.56
N ALA A 365 18.98 2.20 -11.81
CA ALA A 365 18.19 1.38 -10.89
C ALA A 365 18.88 1.22 -9.52
N ASP A 366 20.17 0.86 -9.49
CA ASP A 366 20.91 0.69 -8.25
C ASP A 366 20.95 1.98 -7.43
N VAL A 367 21.25 3.11 -8.05
CA VAL A 367 21.29 4.41 -7.36
C VAL A 367 19.92 4.81 -6.81
N LEU A 368 18.86 4.61 -7.55
CA LEU A 368 17.49 4.91 -7.09
C LEU A 368 17.09 4.05 -5.87
N LEU A 369 17.38 2.74 -5.91
CA LEU A 369 16.94 1.78 -4.89
C LEU A 369 17.87 1.76 -3.66
N SER A 370 19.17 1.86 -3.85
CA SER A 370 20.15 1.72 -2.78
C SER A 370 20.70 3.05 -2.27
N GLY A 371 20.78 4.08 -3.13
CA GLY A 371 21.37 5.38 -2.82
C GLY A 371 20.79 6.07 -1.59
N PRO A 372 19.47 6.25 -1.47
CA PRO A 372 18.85 6.85 -0.28
C PRO A 372 19.16 6.10 1.02
N LYS A 373 19.13 4.76 0.97
CA LYS A 373 19.43 3.90 2.13
C LYS A 373 20.89 4.05 2.58
N GLN A 374 21.83 4.09 1.63
CA GLN A 374 23.24 4.29 1.91
C GLN A 374 23.52 5.71 2.43
N ALA A 375 22.88 6.72 1.85
CA ALA A 375 22.96 8.10 2.30
C ALA A 375 22.41 8.27 3.74
N LYS A 376 21.28 7.65 4.06
CA LYS A 376 20.73 7.60 5.43
C LYS A 376 21.71 6.95 6.41
N LYS A 377 22.29 5.80 6.04
CA LYS A 377 23.29 5.13 6.89
C LYS A 377 24.51 6.02 7.18
N LYS A 378 24.89 6.87 6.21
CA LYS A 378 26.03 7.78 6.34
C LYS A 378 25.72 9.05 7.12
N SER A 379 24.54 9.66 6.91
CA SER A 379 24.18 10.97 7.45
C SER A 379 23.27 10.90 8.69
N GLY A 380 22.64 9.74 8.96
CA GLY A 380 21.60 9.58 9.98
C GLY A 380 20.25 10.24 9.61
N ARG A 381 20.11 10.78 8.39
CA ARG A 381 18.91 11.50 7.94
C ARG A 381 18.22 10.76 6.80
N ASP A 382 16.91 10.83 6.77
CA ASP A 382 16.14 10.34 5.62
C ASP A 382 16.39 11.24 4.40
N VAL A 383 16.52 10.59 3.24
CA VAL A 383 16.84 11.24 1.97
C VAL A 383 15.80 10.78 0.96
N SER A 384 15.00 11.72 0.45
CA SER A 384 13.93 11.46 -0.51
C SER A 384 13.94 12.52 -1.62
N PRO A 385 14.89 12.43 -2.59
CA PRO A 385 14.98 13.40 -3.67
C PRO A 385 13.73 13.34 -4.57
N THR A 386 13.29 14.50 -5.03
CA THR A 386 12.25 14.64 -6.04
C THR A 386 12.75 14.16 -7.41
N LEU A 387 11.84 13.88 -8.35
CA LEU A 387 12.22 13.53 -9.73
C LEU A 387 13.07 14.62 -10.39
N HIS A 388 12.80 15.88 -10.09
CA HIS A 388 13.61 17.01 -10.59
C HIS A 388 15.07 16.92 -10.07
N GLU A 389 15.25 16.66 -8.80
CA GLU A 389 16.57 16.48 -8.18
C GLU A 389 17.31 15.25 -8.71
N TRP A 390 16.60 14.11 -8.83
CA TRP A 390 17.13 12.93 -9.49
C TRP A 390 17.59 13.23 -10.92
N THR A 391 16.76 13.96 -11.68
CA THR A 391 17.10 14.34 -13.06
C THR A 391 18.37 15.18 -13.09
N ALA A 392 18.53 16.17 -12.22
CA ALA A 392 19.74 17.00 -12.15
C ALA A 392 20.98 16.18 -11.81
N LEU A 393 20.90 15.26 -10.84
CA LEU A 393 22.01 14.38 -10.45
C LEU A 393 22.42 13.44 -11.62
N PHE A 394 21.44 12.77 -12.22
CA PHE A 394 21.73 11.82 -13.31
C PHE A 394 22.23 12.50 -14.59
N LEU A 395 21.78 13.70 -14.92
CA LEU A 395 22.36 14.50 -16.02
C LEU A 395 23.81 14.90 -15.72
N GLY A 396 24.11 15.24 -14.48
CA GLY A 396 25.49 15.50 -14.05
C GLY A 396 26.39 14.28 -14.17
N LEU A 397 25.87 13.08 -13.85
CA LEU A 397 26.57 11.80 -14.01
C LEU A 397 26.73 11.41 -15.49
N ASP A 398 25.68 11.59 -16.30
CA ASP A 398 25.64 11.25 -17.73
C ASP A 398 26.64 12.09 -18.55
N SER A 399 26.77 13.38 -18.20
CA SER A 399 27.74 14.31 -18.80
C SER A 399 29.15 14.15 -18.25
N GLY A 400 29.37 13.34 -17.19
CA GLY A 400 30.66 13.23 -16.50
C GLY A 400 31.02 14.44 -15.65
N ALA A 401 30.11 15.42 -15.49
CA ALA A 401 30.31 16.57 -14.62
C ALA A 401 30.32 16.20 -13.12
N VAL A 402 29.73 15.08 -12.76
CA VAL A 402 29.70 14.49 -11.42
C VAL A 402 30.26 13.08 -11.50
N SER A 403 31.10 12.67 -10.54
CA SER A 403 31.64 11.30 -10.49
C SER A 403 30.65 10.35 -9.81
N LYS A 404 30.66 9.07 -10.20
CA LYS A 404 29.81 8.02 -9.60
C LYS A 404 30.08 7.84 -8.11
N GLU A 405 31.33 7.98 -7.70
CA GLU A 405 31.78 7.84 -6.32
C GLU A 405 31.24 8.91 -5.39
N SER A 406 30.87 10.09 -5.91
CA SER A 406 30.34 11.19 -5.12
C SER A 406 28.82 11.12 -4.87
N VAL A 407 28.10 10.22 -5.52
CA VAL A 407 26.63 10.12 -5.43
C VAL A 407 26.15 10.01 -3.98
N ILE A 408 26.71 9.10 -3.20
CA ILE A 408 26.31 8.90 -1.80
C ILE A 408 26.65 10.13 -0.93
N ASP A 409 27.76 10.81 -1.22
CA ASP A 409 28.17 12.00 -0.50
C ASP A 409 27.22 13.17 -0.81
N ILE A 410 26.83 13.33 -2.07
CA ILE A 410 25.85 14.30 -2.52
C ILE A 410 24.50 14.08 -1.81
N LEU A 411 23.98 12.87 -1.87
CA LEU A 411 22.72 12.50 -1.24
C LEU A 411 22.76 12.70 0.30
N ALA A 412 23.87 12.34 0.93
CA ALA A 412 24.05 12.43 2.38
C ALA A 412 24.12 13.89 2.90
N THR A 413 24.29 14.90 2.03
CA THR A 413 24.26 16.31 2.45
C THR A 413 22.88 16.73 2.96
N GLY A 414 21.81 16.09 2.50
CA GLY A 414 20.42 16.44 2.80
C GLY A 414 20.02 17.84 2.30
N LYS A 415 20.77 18.42 1.37
CA LYS A 415 20.48 19.72 0.77
C LYS A 415 19.88 19.54 -0.63
N PRO A 416 19.12 20.52 -1.13
CA PRO A 416 18.62 20.50 -2.50
C PRO A 416 19.77 20.26 -3.49
N LEU A 417 19.62 19.26 -4.36
CA LEU A 417 20.75 18.77 -5.19
C LEU A 417 21.24 19.84 -6.15
N HIS A 418 20.36 20.69 -6.68
CA HIS A 418 20.72 21.80 -7.58
C HIS A 418 21.69 22.79 -6.94
N ASP A 419 21.66 22.97 -5.60
CA ASP A 419 22.54 23.92 -4.89
C ASP A 419 23.95 23.38 -4.68
N ILE A 420 24.12 22.06 -4.70
CA ILE A 420 25.36 21.41 -4.27
C ILE A 420 26.11 20.71 -5.39
N LEU A 421 25.45 20.36 -6.50
CA LEU A 421 26.09 19.66 -7.62
C LEU A 421 27.35 20.38 -8.11
N GLY A 422 27.36 21.70 -8.11
CA GLY A 422 28.52 22.52 -8.49
C GLY A 422 29.76 22.29 -7.61
N ARG A 423 29.59 21.88 -6.34
CA ARG A 423 30.70 21.60 -5.41
C ARG A 423 31.34 20.22 -5.62
N PHE A 424 30.62 19.31 -6.29
CA PHE A 424 31.06 17.95 -6.61
C PHE A 424 31.41 17.79 -8.08
N LYS A 425 31.69 18.92 -8.77
CA LYS A 425 32.09 18.91 -10.17
C LYS A 425 33.38 18.15 -10.36
N SER A 426 33.38 17.22 -11.32
CA SER A 426 34.57 16.46 -11.68
C SER A 426 35.67 17.40 -12.24
N MET A 427 36.91 17.08 -11.91
CA MET A 427 38.07 17.77 -12.49
C MET A 427 38.13 17.55 -14.01
N GLY A 428 38.45 18.59 -14.75
CA GLY A 428 38.77 18.51 -16.17
C GLY A 428 40.08 17.69 -16.41
N ASP A 429 40.26 17.20 -17.63
CA ASP A 429 41.41 16.33 -17.98
C ASP A 429 42.74 16.95 -17.64
N ALA A 430 42.96 18.24 -17.98
CA ALA A 430 44.19 18.95 -17.69
C ALA A 430 44.42 19.15 -16.17
N GLU A 431 43.38 19.43 -15.43
CA GLU A 431 43.43 19.61 -13.97
C GLU A 431 43.70 18.29 -13.27
N LEU A 432 43.11 17.20 -13.75
CA LEU A 432 43.32 15.84 -13.26
C LEU A 432 44.77 15.40 -13.49
N ASP A 433 45.31 15.61 -14.69
CA ASP A 433 46.71 15.29 -15.03
C ASP A 433 47.71 16.05 -14.15
N LEU A 434 47.47 17.33 -13.89
CA LEU A 434 48.29 18.14 -12.98
C LEU A 434 48.18 17.63 -11.53
N ALA A 435 47.01 17.28 -11.07
CA ALA A 435 46.81 16.74 -9.73
C ALA A 435 47.51 15.37 -9.57
N ILE A 436 47.38 14.47 -10.55
CA ILE A 436 48.07 13.17 -10.55
C ILE A 436 49.56 13.36 -10.55
N LYS A 437 50.12 14.20 -11.44
CA LYS A 437 51.56 14.50 -11.49
C LYS A 437 52.09 14.99 -10.16
N ARG A 438 51.40 15.92 -9.51
CA ARG A 438 51.80 16.43 -8.19
C ARG A 438 51.85 15.31 -7.14
N ILE A 439 50.87 14.41 -7.11
CA ILE A 439 50.83 13.29 -6.15
C ILE A 439 51.97 12.30 -6.46
N VAL A 440 52.22 12.01 -7.74
CA VAL A 440 53.33 11.16 -8.18
C VAL A 440 54.67 11.75 -7.76
N ASP A 441 54.89 13.06 -8.00
CA ASP A 441 56.17 13.75 -7.67
C ASP A 441 56.44 13.76 -6.17
N VAL A 442 55.43 13.92 -5.33
CA VAL A 442 55.57 13.86 -3.86
C VAL A 442 55.86 12.43 -3.37
N ASN A 443 55.50 11.42 -4.12
CA ASN A 443 55.58 10.00 -3.73
C ASN A 443 56.56 9.21 -4.64
N LYS A 444 57.57 9.86 -5.18
CA LYS A 444 58.61 9.21 -6.02
C LYS A 444 59.20 8.00 -5.33
N GLY A 445 59.27 6.88 -6.04
CA GLY A 445 59.85 5.62 -5.55
C GLY A 445 58.86 4.62 -4.97
N LEU A 446 57.57 4.96 -4.87
CA LEU A 446 56.55 4.00 -4.47
C LEU A 446 56.19 3.04 -5.61
N PRO A 447 55.96 1.74 -5.32
CA PRO A 447 55.41 0.82 -6.31
C PRO A 447 54.06 1.31 -6.85
N PHE A 448 53.77 1.00 -8.12
CA PHE A 448 52.55 1.45 -8.80
C PHE A 448 51.27 1.15 -8.00
N ASN A 449 51.18 -0.03 -7.37
CA ASN A 449 49.98 -0.41 -6.57
C ASN A 449 49.82 0.46 -5.30
N ALA A 450 50.89 0.93 -4.69
CA ALA A 450 50.83 1.83 -3.56
C ALA A 450 50.52 3.27 -4.01
N LEU A 451 51.04 3.66 -5.17
CA LEU A 451 50.81 4.97 -5.77
C LEU A 451 49.35 5.14 -6.20
N ILE A 452 48.75 4.12 -6.85
CA ILE A 452 47.34 4.15 -7.23
C ILE A 452 46.43 4.29 -6.01
N GLY A 453 46.76 3.63 -4.89
CA GLY A 453 46.01 3.77 -3.64
C GLY A 453 46.00 5.20 -3.09
N LYS A 454 47.17 5.89 -3.13
CA LYS A 454 47.30 7.29 -2.69
C LYS A 454 46.57 8.25 -3.62
N VAL A 455 46.75 8.09 -4.93
CA VAL A 455 46.06 8.93 -5.93
C VAL A 455 44.55 8.79 -5.81
N MET A 456 44.05 7.56 -5.66
CA MET A 456 42.62 7.29 -5.44
C MET A 456 42.11 7.90 -4.14
N ALA A 457 42.90 7.87 -3.06
CA ALA A 457 42.48 8.46 -1.77
C ALA A 457 42.33 9.99 -1.83
N GLU A 458 43.27 10.68 -2.51
CA GLU A 458 43.26 12.15 -2.63
C GLU A 458 42.27 12.69 -3.68
N LEU A 459 42.02 11.92 -4.74
CA LEU A 459 41.18 12.33 -5.85
C LEU A 459 39.79 11.67 -5.80
N ARG A 460 39.47 10.95 -4.73
CA ARG A 460 38.18 10.30 -4.54
C ARG A 460 37.04 11.32 -4.67
N GLY A 461 36.06 11.00 -5.53
CA GLY A 461 34.93 11.88 -5.79
C GLY A 461 35.18 13.09 -6.68
N LYS A 462 36.46 13.32 -7.10
CA LYS A 462 36.87 14.41 -8.00
C LYS A 462 37.02 13.97 -9.47
N ALA A 463 37.13 12.68 -9.73
CA ALA A 463 37.11 12.08 -11.07
C ALA A 463 36.69 10.61 -10.97
N ASP A 464 36.28 10.01 -12.10
CA ASP A 464 35.97 8.58 -12.22
C ASP A 464 37.21 7.75 -11.93
N GLY A 465 37.09 6.71 -11.09
CA GLY A 465 38.22 5.90 -10.63
C GLY A 465 38.96 5.19 -11.77
N LYS A 466 38.24 4.76 -12.82
CA LYS A 466 38.87 4.16 -14.00
C LYS A 466 39.70 5.19 -14.76
N LYS A 467 39.16 6.41 -14.93
CA LYS A 467 39.85 7.52 -15.57
C LYS A 467 41.14 7.91 -14.81
N ILE A 468 41.06 7.94 -13.46
CA ILE A 468 42.23 8.18 -12.60
C ILE A 468 43.29 7.09 -12.84
N ALA A 469 42.92 5.82 -12.86
CA ALA A 469 43.84 4.69 -13.05
C ALA A 469 44.50 4.72 -14.44
N ASP A 470 43.73 4.98 -15.49
CA ASP A 470 44.22 5.05 -16.86
C ASP A 470 45.23 6.23 -17.02
N ARG A 471 44.90 7.43 -16.51
CA ARG A 471 45.78 8.60 -16.53
C ARG A 471 47.05 8.41 -15.70
N LEU A 472 46.95 7.79 -14.52
CA LEU A 472 48.11 7.47 -13.69
C LEU A 472 49.04 6.51 -14.43
N LYS A 473 48.53 5.51 -15.14
CA LYS A 473 49.31 4.56 -15.93
C LYS A 473 50.07 5.24 -17.06
N ASP A 474 49.49 6.27 -17.69
CA ASP A 474 50.13 7.03 -18.75
C ASP A 474 51.22 8.01 -18.22
N ILE A 475 51.00 8.58 -17.04
CA ILE A 475 51.95 9.50 -16.38
C ILE A 475 53.11 8.76 -15.71
N SER A 476 52.92 7.47 -15.36
CA SER A 476 53.94 6.64 -14.67
C SER A 476 54.81 5.85 -15.63
N LYS A 477 54.59 5.95 -16.94
CA LYS A 477 55.48 5.47 -18.01
C LYS A 477 56.63 6.45 -18.24
#